data_16ebcad7852b65e3f6579d315195a664
#
_entry.id   16ebcad7852b65e3f6579d315195a664
#
_cell.length_a   1.000
_cell.length_b   1.000
_cell.length_c   1.000
_cell.angle_alpha   90.00
_cell.angle_beta   90.00
_cell.angle_gamma   90.00
#
_symmetry.space_group_name_H-M   'P 1'
#
loop_
_entity.id
_entity.type
_entity.pdbx_description
1 polymer ?
#
loop_
_entity_poly.entity_id
_entity_poly.type
_entity_poly.pdbx_seq_one_letter_code
_entity_poly.pdbx_strand_id
1 'polypeptide(L)'
;RAKWVDFYGPDASGKTVGIAMFDHPSNLRFPTHWHSRTYGLLTANRFGTDHFNPLLQKPKGTSCRPHGDQCPACNSRGGDYTLRPGKVLKLKHRIYFHHGDSKTAEVKEKYIDYVKGHVSARKEP
;
A
#
# COMPACT_ATOMS: atom_id res chain seq x y z
N ARG A 1 8.46 2.92 1.61
CA ARG A 1 7.40 2.88 0.58
C ARG A 1 7.76 1.89 -0.51
N ALA A 2 6.78 1.15 -1.03
CA ALA A 2 6.97 0.21 -2.12
C ALA A 2 5.75 0.20 -3.05
N LYS A 3 5.98 -0.18 -4.31
CA LYS A 3 4.94 -0.31 -5.33
C LYS A 3 4.09 -1.55 -5.11
N TRP A 4 4.65 -2.56 -4.49
CA TRP A 4 4.01 -3.81 -4.10
C TRP A 4 4.75 -4.43 -2.91
N VAL A 5 4.09 -5.32 -2.24
CA VAL A 5 4.65 -6.20 -1.20
C VAL A 5 4.19 -7.61 -1.44
N ASP A 6 4.98 -8.57 -0.98
CA ASP A 6 4.68 -9.98 -1.05
C ASP A 6 4.92 -10.64 0.31
N PHE A 7 4.03 -11.55 0.67
CA PHE A 7 4.06 -12.34 1.89
C PHE A 7 3.93 -13.80 1.51
N TYR A 8 4.99 -14.57 1.66
CA TYR A 8 4.97 -15.98 1.29
C TYR A 8 5.61 -16.87 2.37
N GLY A 9 5.21 -18.11 2.41
CA GLY A 9 5.71 -19.10 3.35
C GLY A 9 5.05 -20.47 3.14
N PRO A 10 5.43 -21.48 3.93
CA PRO A 10 4.84 -22.79 3.83
C PRO A 10 3.38 -22.81 4.29
N ASP A 11 2.53 -23.48 3.55
CA ASP A 11 1.18 -23.85 3.99
C ASP A 11 1.21 -25.08 4.93
N ALA A 12 0.04 -25.56 5.36
CA ALA A 12 -0.07 -26.73 6.22
C ALA A 12 0.48 -28.02 5.60
N SER A 13 0.64 -28.09 4.28
CA SER A 13 1.24 -29.22 3.56
C SER A 13 2.74 -29.05 3.30
N GLY A 14 3.33 -27.94 3.75
CA GLY A 14 4.73 -27.58 3.53
C GLY A 14 5.01 -26.96 2.16
N LYS A 15 3.99 -26.68 1.35
CA LYS A 15 4.15 -26.01 0.04
C LYS A 15 4.22 -24.51 0.23
N THR A 16 5.17 -23.86 -0.46
CA THR A 16 5.26 -22.42 -0.44
C THR A 16 4.10 -21.79 -1.21
N VAL A 17 3.35 -20.93 -0.52
CA VAL A 17 2.24 -20.14 -1.06
C VAL A 17 2.41 -18.68 -0.66
N GLY A 18 1.79 -17.76 -1.38
CA GLY A 18 1.94 -16.34 -1.06
C GLY A 18 0.75 -15.48 -1.47
N ILE A 19 0.76 -14.28 -0.91
CA ILE A 19 -0.19 -13.19 -1.20
C ILE A 19 0.61 -11.93 -1.46
N ALA A 20 0.58 -11.46 -2.70
CA ALA A 20 1.13 -10.15 -3.05
C ALA A 20 0.02 -9.10 -3.14
N MET A 21 0.32 -7.88 -2.71
CA MET A 21 -0.58 -6.75 -2.85
C MET A 21 0.10 -5.64 -3.66
N PHE A 22 -0.58 -5.17 -4.70
CA PHE A 22 -0.10 -4.19 -5.65
C PHE A 22 -0.77 -2.84 -5.43
N ASP A 23 0.03 -1.79 -5.45
CA ASP A 23 -0.42 -0.41 -5.41
C ASP A 23 -0.39 0.21 -6.81
N HIS A 24 -1.50 0.82 -7.24
CA HIS A 24 -1.58 1.40 -8.58
C HIS A 24 -0.94 2.80 -8.62
N PRO A 25 -0.17 3.16 -9.68
CA PRO A 25 0.46 4.48 -9.80
C PRO A 25 -0.49 5.67 -9.74
N SER A 26 -1.77 5.48 -10.13
CA SER A 26 -2.78 6.55 -10.04
C SER A 26 -3.32 6.78 -8.64
N ASN A 27 -2.91 6.00 -7.66
CA ASN A 27 -3.39 6.15 -6.31
C ASN A 27 -2.79 7.37 -5.62
N LEU A 28 -3.58 8.00 -4.77
CA LEU A 28 -3.12 9.10 -3.91
C LEU A 28 -1.85 8.68 -3.16
N ARG A 29 -0.81 9.53 -3.17
CA ARG A 29 0.45 9.32 -2.45
C ARG A 29 1.18 8.02 -2.81
N PHE A 30 1.11 7.62 -4.06
CA PHE A 30 1.88 6.49 -4.58
C PHE A 30 3.40 6.75 -4.51
N PRO A 31 4.24 5.75 -4.23
CA PRO A 31 3.92 4.45 -3.65
C PRO A 31 3.60 4.56 -2.14
N THR A 32 2.70 3.70 -1.68
CA THR A 32 2.21 3.73 -0.30
C THR A 32 3.23 3.24 0.73
N HIS A 33 2.97 3.56 2.01
CA HIS A 33 3.57 2.85 3.13
C HIS A 33 2.81 1.54 3.36
N TRP A 34 3.54 0.48 3.66
CA TRP A 34 2.99 -0.83 3.98
C TRP A 34 3.12 -1.09 5.47
N HIS A 35 2.11 -1.69 6.04
CA HIS A 35 2.12 -2.17 7.41
C HIS A 35 1.83 -3.66 7.40
N SER A 36 2.79 -4.45 7.85
CA SER A 36 2.65 -5.91 7.95
C SER A 36 2.97 -6.39 9.35
N ARG A 37 2.33 -7.49 9.74
CA ARG A 37 2.54 -8.18 11.01
C ARG A 37 2.49 -9.69 10.81
N THR A 38 3.21 -10.41 11.63
CA THR A 38 3.33 -11.88 11.55
C THR A 38 2.02 -12.64 11.76
N TYR A 39 1.03 -12.00 12.38
CA TYR A 39 -0.30 -12.57 12.56
C TYR A 39 -1.25 -12.39 11.35
N GLY A 40 -0.71 -12.12 10.17
CA GLY A 40 -1.49 -12.06 8.92
C GLY A 40 -2.01 -10.68 8.53
N LEU A 41 -1.54 -9.60 9.18
CA LEU A 41 -1.90 -8.25 8.76
C LEU A 41 -1.01 -7.80 7.60
N LEU A 42 -1.65 -7.38 6.49
CA LEU A 42 -0.99 -6.71 5.38
C LEU A 42 -1.87 -5.57 4.88
N THR A 43 -1.44 -4.32 5.08
CA THR A 43 -2.23 -3.14 4.71
C THR A 43 -1.42 -2.10 3.96
N ALA A 44 -2.09 -1.42 3.01
CA ALA A 44 -1.61 -0.23 2.34
C ALA A 44 -2.00 1.00 3.17
N ASN A 45 -1.05 1.68 3.82
CA ASN A 45 -1.31 2.83 4.67
C ASN A 45 -0.84 4.14 4.05
N ARG A 46 -1.74 4.82 3.34
CA ARG A 46 -1.47 6.10 2.67
C ARG A 46 -1.49 7.30 3.60
N PHE A 47 -2.20 7.14 4.72
CA PHE A 47 -2.45 8.23 5.67
C PHE A 47 -1.51 8.18 6.88
N GLY A 48 -0.72 7.12 7.01
CA GLY A 48 0.24 6.94 8.09
C GLY A 48 1.60 7.61 7.87
N THR A 49 1.69 8.65 7.05
CA THR A 49 2.97 9.29 6.68
C THR A 49 3.74 9.77 7.91
N ASP A 50 3.05 10.41 8.86
CA ASP A 50 3.66 10.91 10.10
C ASP A 50 4.09 9.78 11.04
N HIS A 51 3.39 8.66 10.98
CA HIS A 51 3.68 7.51 11.82
C HIS A 51 4.92 6.74 11.37
N PHE A 52 5.16 6.70 10.04
CA PHE A 52 6.26 5.91 9.46
C PHE A 52 7.52 6.73 9.13
N ASN A 53 7.48 8.05 9.27
CA ASN A 53 8.64 8.89 9.04
C ASN A 53 9.09 9.58 10.33
N PRO A 54 10.17 9.09 10.99
CA PRO A 54 10.68 9.69 12.22
C PRO A 54 11.02 11.17 12.09
N LEU A 55 11.42 11.62 10.89
CA LEU A 55 11.77 13.02 10.62
C LEU A 55 10.54 13.94 10.57
N LEU A 56 9.35 13.37 10.41
CA LEU A 56 8.07 14.08 10.40
C LEU A 56 7.30 13.93 11.73
N GLN A 57 7.85 13.19 12.70
CA GLN A 57 7.24 13.09 14.02
C GLN A 57 7.30 14.46 14.69
N LYS A 58 6.14 14.92 15.14
CA LYS A 58 6.04 16.16 15.91
C LYS A 58 6.88 16.07 17.16
N PRO A 59 7.61 17.11 17.54
CA PRO A 59 8.20 17.18 18.89
C PRO A 59 7.09 16.97 19.92
N LYS A 60 7.34 16.12 20.93
CA LYS A 60 6.39 15.88 22.02
C LYS A 60 5.96 17.23 22.61
N GLY A 61 4.68 17.53 22.62
CA GLY A 61 4.12 18.76 23.17
C GLY A 61 3.64 19.80 22.16
N THR A 62 3.81 19.60 20.86
CA THR A 62 3.25 20.50 19.83
C THR A 62 1.84 20.05 19.47
N SER A 63 0.81 20.63 20.09
CA SER A 63 -0.56 20.51 19.60
C SER A 63 -0.71 21.42 18.36
N CYS A 64 -0.68 20.84 17.16
CA CYS A 64 -1.34 21.52 16.06
C CYS A 64 -2.83 21.42 16.35
N ARG A 65 -3.45 22.53 16.75
CA ARG A 65 -4.91 22.64 16.71
C ARG A 65 -5.36 22.42 15.28
N PRO A 66 -6.55 21.88 15.03
CA PRO A 66 -7.09 21.72 13.69
C PRO A 66 -7.30 23.11 13.07
N HIS A 67 -6.22 23.68 12.56
CA HIS A 67 -6.30 24.76 11.61
C HIS A 67 -6.52 24.08 10.26
N GLY A 68 -7.66 24.41 9.63
CA GLY A 68 -8.02 23.88 8.32
C GLY A 68 -6.86 23.94 7.31
N ASP A 69 -7.10 23.57 6.08
CA ASP A 69 -6.18 23.38 4.94
C ASP A 69 -5.05 24.40 4.74
N GLN A 70 -4.88 25.39 5.62
CA GLN A 70 -3.99 26.53 5.50
C GLN A 70 -2.75 26.52 6.42
N CYS A 71 -2.53 25.48 7.22
CA CYS A 71 -1.28 25.40 7.99
C CYS A 71 -0.16 24.81 7.12
N PRO A 72 0.84 25.60 6.67
CA PRO A 72 1.95 25.10 5.86
C PRO A 72 2.73 23.97 6.56
N ALA A 73 2.81 24.03 7.89
CA ALA A 73 3.49 23.02 8.70
C ALA A 73 2.67 21.72 8.84
N CYS A 74 1.33 21.79 8.74
CA CYS A 74 0.45 20.61 8.77
C CYS A 74 0.29 20.02 7.37
N ASN A 75 0.25 20.85 6.33
CA ASN A 75 0.04 20.42 4.95
C ASN A 75 1.28 19.72 4.35
N SER A 76 2.47 20.05 4.83
CA SER A 76 3.73 19.44 4.38
C SER A 76 4.11 18.14 5.13
N ARG A 77 3.46 17.87 6.28
CA ARG A 77 3.84 16.77 7.19
C ARG A 77 2.80 15.65 7.30
N GLY A 78 1.58 15.85 6.74
CA GLY A 78 0.43 15.15 7.20
C GLY A 78 0.07 13.87 6.46
N GLY A 79 -0.27 12.86 7.23
CA GLY A 79 -1.14 11.77 6.81
C GLY A 79 -2.58 12.24 6.57
N ASP A 80 -2.94 13.44 6.99
CA ASP A 80 -4.30 13.98 6.89
C ASP A 80 -4.74 14.17 5.44
N TYR A 81 -5.99 13.85 5.18
CA TYR A 81 -6.64 14.04 3.89
C TYR A 81 -8.08 14.46 4.09
N THR A 82 -8.44 15.63 3.57
CA THR A 82 -9.82 16.13 3.62
C THR A 82 -10.55 15.76 2.35
N LEU A 83 -11.55 14.89 2.46
CA LEU A 83 -12.47 14.61 1.36
C LEU A 83 -13.62 15.62 1.41
N ARG A 84 -13.63 16.56 0.47
CA ARG A 84 -14.69 17.58 0.39
C ARG A 84 -16.03 16.98 -0.05
N PRO A 85 -17.16 17.56 0.36
CA PRO A 85 -18.48 17.12 -0.08
C PRO A 85 -18.57 17.02 -1.62
N GLY A 86 -19.17 15.96 -2.12
CA GLY A 86 -19.30 15.68 -3.56
C GLY A 86 -18.03 15.19 -4.25
N LYS A 87 -16.90 15.06 -3.55
CA LYS A 87 -15.67 14.47 -4.10
C LYS A 87 -15.57 12.99 -3.78
N VAL A 88 -14.88 12.24 -4.64
CA VAL A 88 -14.68 10.80 -4.49
C VAL A 88 -13.19 10.50 -4.49
N LEU A 89 -12.72 9.74 -3.50
CA LEU A 89 -11.39 9.17 -3.47
C LEU A 89 -11.47 7.74 -4.02
N LYS A 90 -10.81 7.49 -5.16
CA LYS A 90 -10.69 6.15 -5.74
C LYS A 90 -9.29 5.60 -5.46
N LEU A 91 -9.22 4.42 -4.89
CA LEU A 91 -7.99 3.68 -4.65
C LEU A 91 -8.05 2.35 -5.39
N LYS A 92 -6.99 2.02 -6.12
CA LYS A 92 -6.89 0.79 -6.91
C LYS A 92 -5.78 -0.09 -6.32
N HIS A 93 -6.15 -1.30 -5.99
CA HIS A 93 -5.21 -2.33 -5.56
C HIS A 93 -5.53 -3.64 -6.27
N ARG A 94 -4.52 -4.51 -6.40
CA ARG A 94 -4.71 -5.89 -6.81
C ARG A 94 -4.12 -6.79 -5.73
N ILE A 95 -4.85 -7.84 -5.39
CA ILE A 95 -4.36 -8.94 -4.57
C ILE A 95 -4.06 -10.09 -5.52
N TYR A 96 -2.87 -10.67 -5.38
CA TYR A 96 -2.40 -11.79 -6.19
C TYR A 96 -2.01 -12.95 -5.28
N PHE A 97 -2.78 -14.02 -5.36
CA PHE A 97 -2.47 -15.29 -4.68
C PHE A 97 -1.59 -16.13 -5.59
N HIS A 98 -0.56 -16.75 -5.04
CA HIS A 98 0.38 -17.50 -5.84
C HIS A 98 0.98 -18.68 -5.11
N HIS A 99 1.54 -19.62 -5.87
CA HIS A 99 2.41 -20.67 -5.38
C HIS A 99 3.87 -20.25 -5.57
N GLY A 100 4.75 -20.76 -4.70
CA GLY A 100 6.16 -20.43 -4.72
C GLY A 100 6.49 -19.07 -4.09
N ASP A 101 7.73 -18.68 -4.20
CA ASP A 101 8.25 -17.39 -3.75
C ASP A 101 7.97 -16.27 -4.79
N SER A 102 8.35 -15.04 -4.45
CA SER A 102 8.18 -13.86 -5.32
C SER A 102 8.81 -14.02 -6.70
N LYS A 103 9.89 -14.75 -6.82
CA LYS A 103 10.59 -15.01 -8.09
C LYS A 103 9.84 -16.02 -8.94
N THR A 104 9.54 -17.18 -8.35
CA THR A 104 8.83 -18.29 -9.01
C THR A 104 7.43 -17.85 -9.47
N ALA A 105 6.77 -17.02 -8.68
CA ALA A 105 5.43 -16.48 -8.98
C ALA A 105 5.46 -15.25 -9.90
N GLU A 106 6.64 -14.80 -10.33
CA GLU A 106 6.81 -13.63 -11.22
C GLU A 106 6.06 -12.40 -10.71
N VAL A 107 6.09 -12.15 -9.38
CA VAL A 107 5.29 -11.08 -8.73
C VAL A 107 5.56 -9.71 -9.33
N LYS A 108 6.82 -9.42 -9.68
CA LYS A 108 7.21 -8.16 -10.34
C LYS A 108 6.58 -8.01 -11.73
N GLU A 109 6.57 -9.06 -12.52
CA GLU A 109 5.99 -9.10 -13.86
C GLU A 109 4.47 -8.94 -13.79
N LYS A 110 3.81 -9.63 -12.85
CA LYS A 110 2.37 -9.46 -12.57
C LYS A 110 2.00 -8.05 -12.12
N TYR A 111 2.90 -7.38 -11.38
CA TYR A 111 2.72 -5.96 -11.07
C TYR A 111 2.80 -5.09 -12.32
N ILE A 112 3.76 -5.33 -13.21
CA ILE A 112 3.92 -4.59 -14.47
C ILE A 112 2.67 -4.76 -15.35
N ASP A 113 2.15 -5.98 -15.47
CA ASP A 113 0.92 -6.28 -16.21
C ASP A 113 -0.29 -5.54 -15.61
N TYR A 114 -0.38 -5.49 -14.29
CA TYR A 114 -1.43 -4.75 -13.61
C TYR A 114 -1.42 -3.26 -13.95
N VAL A 115 -0.25 -2.66 -13.94
CA VAL A 115 -0.09 -1.21 -14.24
C VAL A 115 -0.37 -0.91 -15.70
N LYS A 116 0.02 -1.81 -16.62
CA LYS A 116 -0.24 -1.68 -18.06
C LYS A 116 -1.69 -1.96 -18.46
N GLY A 117 -2.52 -2.44 -17.53
CA GLY A 117 -3.90 -2.80 -17.80
C GLY A 117 -4.08 -4.13 -18.53
N HIS A 118 -3.02 -4.92 -18.70
CA HIS A 118 -3.12 -6.27 -19.25
C HIS A 118 -3.73 -7.20 -18.21
N VAL A 119 -4.96 -7.60 -18.43
CA VAL A 119 -5.56 -8.77 -17.78
C VAL A 119 -5.03 -9.98 -18.54
N SER A 120 -4.05 -10.69 -17.99
CA SER A 120 -3.74 -12.03 -18.50
C SER A 120 -5.02 -12.86 -18.38
N ALA A 121 -5.65 -13.17 -19.50
CA ALA A 121 -6.72 -14.15 -19.52
C ALA A 121 -6.19 -15.45 -18.90
N ARG A 122 -6.86 -15.94 -17.86
CA ARG A 122 -6.60 -17.29 -17.34
C ARG A 122 -6.69 -18.23 -18.53
N LYS A 123 -5.62 -18.93 -18.86
CA LYS A 123 -5.74 -20.22 -19.51
C LYS A 123 -6.27 -21.15 -18.43
N GLU A 124 -7.55 -21.46 -18.49
CA GLU A 124 -8.10 -22.59 -17.76
C GLU A 124 -7.47 -23.88 -18.30
N PRO A 125 -7.18 -24.86 -17.43
CA PRO A 125 -6.64 -26.14 -17.83
C PRO A 125 -7.64 -26.95 -18.66
#